data_217335c17c8a8f66f91b5352a430a752
#
_entry.id   217335c17c8a8f66f91b5352a430a752
#
_cell.length_a   1.000
_cell.length_b   1.000
_cell.length_c   1.000
_cell.angle_alpha   90.00
_cell.angle_beta   90.00
_cell.angle_gamma   90.00
#
_symmetry.space_group_name_H-M   'P 1'
#
loop_
_entity.id
_entity.type
_entity.pdbx_description
1 polymer ?
#
loop_
_entity_poly.entity_id
_entity_poly.type
_entity_poly.pdbx_seq_one_letter_code
_entity_poly.pdbx_strand_id
1 'polypeptide(L)'
;MSVGAEKVVCVTGASGYIASWLVKLLLQRGYTVNASVRDPNDPKKTEHLLMLDGAKERLHLFKADLLEEGSFDSLVDACEGVFHTASPVYLSANDPQAELIEPAVKGTLNVLRSCAKVSSVKRVVITSSMAAVVYNGKPHTPDVLVDETWFSDPAFCEESKLWYTLSKTLAEKAAWEFSKENGIDMIAMHPGWVSGPLLQPTINTSLKPFLKLAKGIIRPVKLLFTFLFEYCF
;
A
#
# COMPACT_ATOMS: atom_id res chain seq x y z
N MET A 1 -28.62 22.86 11.73
CA MET A 1 -27.90 21.65 11.31
C MET A 1 -26.52 21.73 11.96
N SER A 2 -26.21 20.84 12.88
CA SER A 2 -24.85 20.78 13.45
C SER A 2 -23.91 20.40 12.32
N VAL A 3 -22.97 21.28 12.01
CA VAL A 3 -21.84 20.95 11.14
C VAL A 3 -21.10 19.85 11.90
N GLY A 4 -21.25 18.61 11.46
CA GLY A 4 -20.48 17.49 12.02
C GLY A 4 -19.01 17.82 11.90
N ALA A 5 -18.23 17.50 12.93
CA ALA A 5 -16.78 17.75 12.90
C ALA A 5 -16.18 17.20 11.60
N GLU A 6 -15.40 18.01 10.92
CA GLU A 6 -14.74 17.63 9.68
C GLU A 6 -13.81 16.43 9.94
N LYS A 7 -14.04 15.32 9.26
CA LYS A 7 -13.22 14.11 9.44
C LYS A 7 -12.01 14.18 8.54
N VAL A 8 -10.85 14.35 9.14
CA VAL A 8 -9.57 14.40 8.44
C VAL A 8 -8.90 13.03 8.47
N VAL A 9 -8.44 12.55 7.34
CA VAL A 9 -7.70 11.30 7.22
C VAL A 9 -6.45 11.46 6.36
N CYS A 10 -5.45 10.65 6.65
CA CYS A 10 -4.20 10.61 5.89
C CYS A 10 -4.19 9.44 4.90
N VAL A 11 -3.68 9.68 3.67
CA VAL A 11 -3.38 8.63 2.69
C VAL A 11 -1.94 8.78 2.21
N THR A 12 -1.09 7.78 2.48
CA THR A 12 0.29 7.81 2.00
C THR A 12 0.40 7.26 0.58
N GLY A 13 1.30 7.86 -0.24
CA GLY A 13 1.55 7.41 -1.61
C GLY A 13 0.37 7.65 -2.56
N ALA A 14 -0.33 8.76 -2.40
CA ALA A 14 -1.60 9.07 -3.04
C ALA A 14 -1.59 8.99 -4.57
N SER A 15 -0.45 9.24 -5.22
CA SER A 15 -0.31 9.12 -6.68
C SER A 15 -0.31 7.67 -7.19
N GLY A 16 -0.30 6.68 -6.30
CA GLY A 16 -0.34 5.27 -6.65
C GLY A 16 -1.74 4.77 -7.01
N TYR A 17 -1.81 3.58 -7.61
CA TYR A 17 -3.04 3.01 -8.16
C TYR A 17 -4.14 2.82 -7.10
N ILE A 18 -3.85 2.08 -6.02
CA ILE A 18 -4.81 1.85 -4.92
C ILE A 18 -5.12 3.17 -4.20
N ALA A 19 -4.07 3.95 -3.90
CA ALA A 19 -4.19 5.17 -3.13
C ALA A 19 -5.02 6.24 -3.83
N SER A 20 -4.88 6.43 -5.14
CA SER A 20 -5.67 7.41 -5.90
C SER A 20 -7.17 7.08 -5.89
N TRP A 21 -7.53 5.81 -5.98
CA TRP A 21 -8.92 5.36 -5.81
C TRP A 21 -9.43 5.57 -4.39
N LEU A 22 -8.60 5.29 -3.40
CA LEU A 22 -8.94 5.54 -2.00
C LEU A 22 -9.19 7.04 -1.73
N VAL A 23 -8.32 7.93 -2.22
CA VAL A 23 -8.52 9.38 -2.15
C VAL A 23 -9.85 9.77 -2.79
N LYS A 24 -10.13 9.31 -4.02
CA LYS A 24 -11.41 9.56 -4.70
C LYS A 24 -12.61 9.16 -3.83
N LEU A 25 -12.60 7.95 -3.30
CA LEU A 25 -13.71 7.43 -2.50
C LEU A 25 -13.87 8.17 -1.16
N LEU A 26 -12.79 8.60 -0.54
CA LEU A 26 -12.83 9.38 0.70
C LEU A 26 -13.40 10.78 0.45
N LEU A 27 -12.96 11.46 -0.62
CA LEU A 27 -13.52 12.76 -1.02
C LEU A 27 -15.02 12.67 -1.32
N GLN A 28 -15.47 11.63 -2.02
CA GLN A 28 -16.90 11.37 -2.29
C GLN A 28 -17.72 11.14 -1.02
N ARG A 29 -17.09 10.62 0.04
CA ARG A 29 -17.73 10.45 1.36
C ARG A 29 -17.62 11.68 2.26
N GLY A 30 -17.09 12.78 1.74
CA GLY A 30 -17.01 14.05 2.48
C GLY A 30 -15.83 14.15 3.45
N TYR A 31 -14.84 13.26 3.38
CA TYR A 31 -13.63 13.38 4.17
C TYR A 31 -12.72 14.48 3.61
N THR A 32 -12.00 15.16 4.50
CA THR A 32 -10.81 15.91 4.17
C THR A 32 -9.62 14.95 4.18
N VAL A 33 -8.82 14.99 3.12
CA VAL A 33 -7.74 14.02 2.87
C VAL A 33 -6.39 14.73 2.83
N ASN A 34 -5.54 14.44 3.81
CA ASN A 34 -4.12 14.74 3.76
C ASN A 34 -3.41 13.63 2.98
N ALA A 35 -2.81 13.95 1.85
CA ALA A 35 -2.29 12.96 0.91
C ALA A 35 -0.80 13.17 0.63
N SER A 36 0.04 12.14 0.84
CA SER A 36 1.46 12.27 0.53
C SER A 36 1.78 11.91 -0.91
N VAL A 37 2.65 12.72 -1.50
CA VAL A 37 3.33 12.47 -2.76
C VAL A 37 4.82 12.81 -2.60
N ARG A 38 5.70 12.20 -3.39
CA ARG A 38 7.14 12.52 -3.32
C ARG A 38 7.46 13.92 -3.80
N ASP A 39 6.77 14.38 -4.84
CA ASP A 39 6.89 15.74 -5.38
C ASP A 39 5.49 16.28 -5.69
N PRO A 40 4.98 17.24 -4.89
CA PRO A 40 3.69 17.89 -5.15
C PRO A 40 3.67 18.74 -6.44
N ASN A 41 4.83 19.11 -6.96
CA ASN A 41 4.96 19.92 -8.17
C ASN A 41 5.06 19.10 -9.46
N ASP A 42 5.14 17.76 -9.37
CA ASP A 42 5.12 16.89 -10.55
C ASP A 42 3.67 16.66 -11.02
N PRO A 43 3.23 17.27 -12.15
CA PRO A 43 1.87 17.14 -12.63
C PRO A 43 1.52 15.69 -13.01
N LYS A 44 2.50 14.88 -13.42
CA LYS A 44 2.30 13.45 -13.71
C LYS A 44 1.90 12.64 -12.48
N LYS A 45 2.18 13.17 -11.28
CA LYS A 45 1.88 12.54 -10.00
C LYS A 45 0.68 13.15 -9.28
N THR A 46 0.28 14.37 -9.65
CA THR A 46 -0.69 15.15 -8.87
C THR A 46 -1.94 15.55 -9.65
N GLU A 47 -1.84 15.79 -10.96
CA GLU A 47 -2.95 16.30 -11.75
C GLU A 47 -4.22 15.44 -11.67
N HIS A 48 -4.07 14.12 -11.77
CA HIS A 48 -5.20 13.18 -11.67
C HIS A 48 -5.88 13.16 -10.29
N LEU A 49 -5.18 13.59 -9.24
CA LEU A 49 -5.72 13.74 -7.88
C LEU A 49 -6.43 15.09 -7.74
N LEU A 50 -5.82 16.17 -8.25
CA LEU A 50 -6.35 17.52 -8.17
C LEU A 50 -7.62 17.70 -9.02
N MET A 51 -7.82 16.86 -10.03
CA MET A 51 -9.03 16.84 -10.88
C MET A 51 -10.20 16.06 -10.26
N LEU A 52 -10.05 15.43 -9.11
CA LEU A 52 -11.13 14.70 -8.43
C LEU A 52 -12.19 15.66 -7.88
N ASP A 53 -13.45 15.24 -7.93
CA ASP A 53 -14.54 16.01 -7.33
C ASP A 53 -14.30 16.20 -5.82
N GLY A 54 -14.37 17.47 -5.37
CA GLY A 54 -14.10 17.86 -4.00
C GLY A 54 -12.61 17.99 -3.63
N ALA A 55 -11.68 17.76 -4.58
CA ALA A 55 -10.26 17.88 -4.31
C ALA A 55 -9.86 19.33 -3.99
N LYS A 56 -10.44 20.31 -4.67
CA LYS A 56 -10.13 21.72 -4.46
C LYS A 56 -10.36 22.18 -3.02
N GLU A 57 -11.38 21.64 -2.37
CA GLU A 57 -11.80 22.04 -1.02
C GLU A 57 -11.21 21.13 0.07
N ARG A 58 -11.00 19.84 -0.23
CA ARG A 58 -10.74 18.83 0.79
C ARG A 58 -9.54 17.91 0.55
N LEU A 59 -8.73 18.17 -0.50
CA LEU A 59 -7.48 17.44 -0.72
C LEU A 59 -6.29 18.33 -0.46
N HIS A 60 -5.44 17.93 0.47
CA HIS A 60 -4.19 18.61 0.78
C HIS A 60 -3.02 17.70 0.43
N LEU A 61 -2.16 18.14 -0.50
CA LEU A 61 -0.97 17.39 -0.91
C LEU A 61 0.23 17.80 -0.08
N PHE A 62 0.93 16.81 0.46
CA PHE A 62 2.14 16.97 1.25
C PHE A 62 3.31 16.25 0.56
N LYS A 63 4.48 16.88 0.61
CA LYS A 63 5.72 16.21 0.25
C LYS A 63 6.13 15.29 1.38
N ALA A 64 6.32 13.99 1.10
CA ALA A 64 6.87 13.05 2.07
C ALA A 64 7.63 11.91 1.37
N ASP A 65 8.71 11.49 1.98
CA ASP A 65 9.54 10.35 1.56
C ASP A 65 9.53 9.26 2.62
N LEU A 66 9.33 8.02 2.20
CA LEU A 66 9.29 6.86 3.11
C LEU A 66 10.59 6.67 3.90
N LEU A 67 11.73 7.06 3.32
CA LEU A 67 13.04 6.85 3.94
C LEU A 67 13.46 8.01 4.84
N GLU A 68 12.74 9.13 4.81
CA GLU A 68 13.01 10.31 5.62
C GLU A 68 12.19 10.25 6.91
N GLU A 69 12.87 10.10 8.05
CA GLU A 69 12.22 10.06 9.35
C GLU A 69 11.57 11.42 9.68
N GLY A 70 10.34 11.40 10.21
CA GLY A 70 9.59 12.60 10.51
C GLY A 70 8.90 13.26 9.30
N SER A 71 9.15 12.80 8.06
CA SER A 71 8.55 13.42 6.87
C SER A 71 7.01 13.26 6.84
N PHE A 72 6.45 12.40 7.66
CA PHE A 72 5.00 12.19 7.79
C PHE A 72 4.37 12.94 8.98
N ASP A 73 5.14 13.60 9.83
CA ASP A 73 4.62 14.23 11.06
C ASP A 73 3.53 15.26 10.77
N SER A 74 3.77 16.19 9.84
CA SER A 74 2.78 17.20 9.45
C SER A 74 1.59 16.62 8.67
N LEU A 75 1.78 15.48 8.01
CA LEU A 75 0.75 14.82 7.23
C LEU A 75 -0.32 14.17 8.12
N VAL A 76 0.11 13.55 9.23
CA VAL A 76 -0.78 12.84 10.15
C VAL A 76 -1.39 13.75 11.22
N ASP A 77 -0.91 14.98 11.32
CA ASP A 77 -1.42 15.94 12.30
C ASP A 77 -2.92 16.19 12.09
N ALA A 78 -3.67 16.22 13.20
CA ALA A 78 -5.13 16.33 13.24
C ALA A 78 -5.91 15.23 12.49
N CYS A 79 -5.26 14.19 11.97
CA CYS A 79 -5.94 13.06 11.34
C CYS A 79 -6.56 12.12 12.37
N GLU A 80 -7.78 11.62 12.09
CA GLU A 80 -8.43 10.58 12.89
C GLU A 80 -8.05 9.16 12.44
N GLY A 81 -7.63 9.01 11.19
CA GLY A 81 -7.24 7.74 10.59
C GLY A 81 -6.13 7.90 9.57
N VAL A 82 -5.31 6.87 9.45
CA VAL A 82 -4.19 6.84 8.50
C VAL A 82 -4.30 5.60 7.62
N PHE A 83 -4.31 5.80 6.30
CA PHE A 83 -4.22 4.74 5.31
C PHE A 83 -2.81 4.71 4.74
N HIS A 84 -2.01 3.76 5.20
CA HIS A 84 -0.64 3.59 4.71
C HIS A 84 -0.62 2.64 3.51
N THR A 85 -0.59 3.22 2.31
CA THR A 85 -0.54 2.49 1.03
C THR A 85 0.80 2.61 0.33
N ALA A 86 1.63 3.57 0.73
CA ALA A 86 2.95 3.76 0.14
C ALA A 86 3.86 2.57 0.43
N SER A 87 4.40 1.98 -0.61
CA SER A 87 5.42 0.91 -0.52
C SER A 87 6.15 0.83 -1.85
N PRO A 88 7.46 0.47 -1.89
CA PRO A 88 8.09 0.12 -3.14
C PRO A 88 7.43 -1.14 -3.72
N VAL A 89 7.18 -1.12 -5.03
CA VAL A 89 6.59 -2.24 -5.76
C VAL A 89 7.43 -2.51 -7.01
N TYR A 90 8.42 -3.38 -6.86
CA TYR A 90 9.25 -3.86 -7.96
C TYR A 90 9.19 -5.39 -7.99
N LEU A 91 9.06 -5.98 -9.18
CA LEU A 91 9.09 -7.43 -9.37
C LEU A 91 10.50 -7.95 -9.56
N SER A 92 11.44 -7.06 -9.91
CA SER A 92 12.87 -7.35 -10.03
C SER A 92 13.65 -6.20 -9.42
N ALA A 93 14.65 -6.52 -8.62
CA ALA A 93 15.58 -5.59 -8.00
C ALA A 93 17.01 -6.11 -8.22
N ASN A 94 17.96 -5.21 -8.44
CA ASN A 94 19.38 -5.58 -8.53
C ASN A 94 19.94 -5.85 -7.13
N ASP A 95 19.54 -5.04 -6.17
CA ASP A 95 19.79 -5.24 -4.75
C ASP A 95 18.45 -5.27 -4.01
N PRO A 96 17.88 -6.48 -3.81
CA PRO A 96 16.57 -6.61 -3.13
C PRO A 96 16.56 -6.06 -1.72
N GLN A 97 17.67 -6.13 -1.00
CA GLN A 97 17.77 -5.61 0.35
C GLN A 97 17.60 -4.09 0.35
N ALA A 98 18.40 -3.38 -0.45
CA ALA A 98 18.41 -1.91 -0.48
C ALA A 98 17.22 -1.31 -1.24
N GLU A 99 16.70 -2.00 -2.27
CA GLU A 99 15.66 -1.45 -3.14
C GLU A 99 14.22 -1.81 -2.70
N LEU A 100 14.03 -2.94 -1.99
CA LEU A 100 12.70 -3.45 -1.62
C LEU A 100 12.53 -3.61 -0.11
N ILE A 101 13.37 -4.43 0.52
CA ILE A 101 13.16 -4.88 1.91
C ILE A 101 13.32 -3.71 2.87
N GLU A 102 14.47 -3.07 2.85
CA GLU A 102 14.78 -1.96 3.75
C GLU A 102 13.81 -0.78 3.58
N PRO A 103 13.51 -0.31 2.35
CA PRO A 103 12.52 0.73 2.16
C PRO A 103 11.10 0.35 2.59
N ALA A 104 10.69 -0.90 2.43
CA ALA A 104 9.36 -1.34 2.86
C ALA A 104 9.24 -1.34 4.39
N VAL A 105 10.22 -1.91 5.09
CA VAL A 105 10.24 -1.98 6.56
C VAL A 105 10.40 -0.59 7.17
N LYS A 106 11.47 0.12 6.79
CA LYS A 106 11.80 1.45 7.33
C LYS A 106 10.70 2.47 7.02
N GLY A 107 10.18 2.44 5.79
CA GLY A 107 9.10 3.34 5.38
C GLY A 107 7.82 3.12 6.19
N THR A 108 7.43 1.88 6.41
CA THR A 108 6.26 1.54 7.24
C THR A 108 6.47 2.00 8.69
N LEU A 109 7.64 1.75 9.27
CA LEU A 109 7.94 2.21 10.63
C LEU A 109 7.99 3.73 10.74
N ASN A 110 8.49 4.45 9.74
CA ASN A 110 8.50 5.92 9.75
C ASN A 110 7.09 6.51 9.78
N VAL A 111 6.15 5.93 9.02
CA VAL A 111 4.74 6.35 9.09
C VAL A 111 4.14 6.04 10.46
N LEU A 112 4.36 4.85 11.02
CA LEU A 112 3.84 4.46 12.32
C LEU A 112 4.43 5.30 13.46
N ARG A 113 5.72 5.66 13.39
CA ARG A 113 6.35 6.59 14.35
C ARG A 113 5.68 7.96 14.35
N SER A 114 5.32 8.48 13.17
CA SER A 114 4.57 9.73 13.08
C SER A 114 3.17 9.57 13.68
N CYS A 115 2.47 8.46 13.41
CA CYS A 115 1.17 8.19 14.02
C CYS A 115 1.23 8.11 15.55
N ALA A 116 2.26 7.50 16.11
CA ALA A 116 2.43 7.35 17.55
C ALA A 116 2.60 8.68 18.30
N LYS A 117 3.03 9.76 17.61
CA LYS A 117 3.18 11.10 18.19
C LYS A 117 1.85 11.86 18.30
N VAL A 118 0.79 11.41 17.62
CA VAL A 118 -0.45 12.17 17.44
C VAL A 118 -1.63 11.44 18.06
N SER A 119 -2.17 11.97 19.16
CA SER A 119 -3.28 11.36 19.90
C SER A 119 -4.63 11.37 19.15
N SER A 120 -4.79 12.18 18.10
CA SER A 120 -5.99 12.20 17.27
C SER A 120 -6.10 10.98 16.37
N VAL A 121 -5.00 10.30 16.03
CA VAL A 121 -4.99 9.10 15.19
C VAL A 121 -5.60 7.93 15.98
N LYS A 122 -6.82 7.55 15.61
CA LYS A 122 -7.58 6.48 16.26
C LYS A 122 -7.29 5.11 15.65
N ARG A 123 -6.96 5.08 14.35
CA ARG A 123 -6.72 3.82 13.62
C ARG A 123 -5.76 4.01 12.45
N VAL A 124 -4.90 3.02 12.26
CA VAL A 124 -4.03 2.92 11.10
C VAL A 124 -4.42 1.69 10.28
N VAL A 125 -4.64 1.87 8.98
CA VAL A 125 -4.88 0.78 8.03
C VAL A 125 -3.67 0.67 7.11
N ILE A 126 -2.96 -0.44 7.15
CA ILE A 126 -1.84 -0.69 6.25
C ILE A 126 -2.28 -1.53 5.04
N THR A 127 -1.82 -1.16 3.86
CA THR A 127 -1.97 -1.97 2.65
C THR A 127 -0.80 -2.94 2.55
N SER A 128 -0.99 -4.11 3.11
CA SER A 128 -0.09 -5.23 2.95
C SER A 128 -0.35 -5.95 1.60
N SER A 129 -0.32 -7.26 1.55
CA SER A 129 -0.54 -8.05 0.34
C SER A 129 -0.88 -9.49 0.73
N MET A 130 -1.63 -10.21 -0.10
CA MET A 130 -1.71 -11.68 -0.01
C MET A 130 -0.31 -12.33 -0.04
N ALA A 131 0.67 -11.68 -0.64
CA ALA A 131 2.05 -12.11 -0.60
C ALA A 131 2.62 -12.25 0.81
N ALA A 132 2.15 -11.47 1.79
CA ALA A 132 2.58 -11.60 3.19
C ALA A 132 1.87 -12.74 3.94
N VAL A 133 0.95 -13.46 3.29
CA VAL A 133 0.11 -14.48 3.93
C VAL A 133 0.38 -15.88 3.40
N VAL A 134 0.47 -16.05 2.07
CA VAL A 134 0.33 -17.38 1.44
C VAL A 134 1.64 -18.14 1.22
N TYR A 135 2.81 -17.52 1.34
CA TYR A 135 4.09 -18.16 1.02
C TYR A 135 4.79 -18.76 2.25
N ASN A 136 4.27 -19.86 2.78
CA ASN A 136 4.78 -20.50 4.00
C ASN A 136 5.14 -21.99 3.82
N GLY A 137 5.25 -22.45 2.58
CA GLY A 137 5.58 -23.84 2.27
C GLY A 137 4.47 -24.86 2.55
N LYS A 138 3.29 -24.42 3.05
CA LYS A 138 2.15 -25.31 3.30
C LYS A 138 1.40 -25.59 1.99
N PRO A 139 0.75 -26.77 1.86
CA PRO A 139 -0.07 -27.07 0.69
C PRO A 139 -1.23 -26.09 0.53
N HIS A 140 -1.48 -25.64 -0.69
CA HIS A 140 -2.63 -24.82 -1.07
C HIS A 140 -3.66 -25.70 -1.81
N THR A 141 -4.29 -26.60 -1.09
CA THR A 141 -5.39 -27.42 -1.65
C THR A 141 -6.74 -26.72 -1.45
N PRO A 142 -7.78 -27.05 -2.23
CA PRO A 142 -9.09 -26.43 -2.07
C PRO A 142 -9.71 -26.58 -0.67
N ASP A 143 -9.26 -27.54 0.11
CA ASP A 143 -9.76 -27.82 1.46
C ASP A 143 -9.03 -27.02 2.54
N VAL A 144 -7.98 -26.28 2.17
CA VAL A 144 -7.20 -25.47 3.12
C VAL A 144 -7.85 -24.10 3.29
N LEU A 145 -8.26 -23.80 4.52
CA LEU A 145 -8.73 -22.47 4.89
C LEU A 145 -7.53 -21.59 5.25
N VAL A 146 -7.39 -20.45 4.56
CA VAL A 146 -6.42 -19.41 4.88
C VAL A 146 -7.11 -18.38 5.76
N ASP A 147 -6.61 -18.18 6.96
CA ASP A 147 -7.15 -17.26 7.96
C ASP A 147 -6.05 -16.36 8.55
N GLU A 148 -6.37 -15.63 9.61
CA GLU A 148 -5.48 -14.66 10.26
C GLU A 148 -4.26 -15.31 10.97
N THR A 149 -4.19 -16.62 11.03
CA THR A 149 -3.00 -17.35 11.54
C THR A 149 -1.96 -17.63 10.46
N TRP A 150 -2.31 -17.34 9.21
CA TRP A 150 -1.42 -17.57 8.08
C TRP A 150 -0.52 -16.37 7.86
N PHE A 151 0.78 -16.64 7.83
CA PHE A 151 1.83 -15.69 7.46
C PHE A 151 2.84 -16.37 6.55
N SER A 152 3.35 -15.62 5.59
CA SER A 152 4.45 -16.07 4.76
C SER A 152 5.70 -16.26 5.61
N ASP A 153 6.45 -17.34 5.33
CA ASP A 153 7.69 -17.66 6.04
C ASP A 153 8.86 -16.87 5.42
N PRO A 154 9.54 -15.99 6.18
CA PRO A 154 10.66 -15.23 5.65
C PRO A 154 11.80 -16.10 5.10
N ALA A 155 12.13 -17.23 5.75
CA ALA A 155 13.20 -18.11 5.29
C ALA A 155 12.82 -18.78 3.96
N PHE A 156 11.60 -19.27 3.85
CA PHE A 156 11.07 -19.82 2.59
C PHE A 156 11.09 -18.77 1.47
N CYS A 157 10.69 -17.53 1.76
CA CYS A 157 10.68 -16.44 0.78
C CYS A 157 12.11 -16.08 0.32
N GLU A 158 13.07 -16.06 1.23
CA GLU A 158 14.48 -15.77 0.94
C GLU A 158 15.12 -16.88 0.09
N GLU A 159 14.99 -18.14 0.48
CA GLU A 159 15.46 -19.30 -0.26
C GLU A 159 14.87 -19.39 -1.67
N SER A 160 13.57 -19.05 -1.79
CA SER A 160 12.84 -19.01 -3.06
C SER A 160 13.06 -17.74 -3.86
N LYS A 161 13.85 -16.77 -3.36
CA LYS A 161 14.12 -15.46 -3.97
C LYS A 161 12.85 -14.65 -4.25
N LEU A 162 11.83 -14.79 -3.41
CA LEU A 162 10.57 -14.07 -3.49
C LEU A 162 10.70 -12.71 -2.77
N TRP A 163 11.54 -11.82 -3.31
CA TRP A 163 11.97 -10.59 -2.63
C TRP A 163 10.84 -9.62 -2.30
N TYR A 164 9.87 -9.46 -3.21
CA TYR A 164 8.69 -8.64 -2.93
C TYR A 164 7.86 -9.23 -1.79
N THR A 165 7.64 -10.53 -1.81
CA THR A 165 6.95 -11.29 -0.75
C THR A 165 7.65 -11.09 0.59
N LEU A 166 8.96 -11.31 0.62
CA LEU A 166 9.78 -11.09 1.81
C LEU A 166 9.66 -9.66 2.33
N SER A 167 9.73 -8.66 1.45
CA SER A 167 9.61 -7.25 1.84
C SER A 167 8.28 -6.92 2.49
N LYS A 168 7.17 -7.46 1.97
CA LYS A 168 5.82 -7.27 2.53
C LYS A 168 5.65 -8.01 3.85
N THR A 169 6.15 -9.24 3.95
CA THR A 169 6.10 -10.04 5.19
C THR A 169 6.85 -9.36 6.33
N LEU A 170 8.07 -8.89 6.07
CA LEU A 170 8.89 -8.23 7.09
C LEU A 170 8.34 -6.86 7.48
N ALA A 171 7.82 -6.09 6.52
CA ALA A 171 7.21 -4.79 6.80
C ALA A 171 5.95 -4.93 7.66
N GLU A 172 5.09 -5.92 7.36
CA GLU A 172 3.89 -6.17 8.13
C GLU A 172 4.22 -6.68 9.55
N LYS A 173 5.18 -7.61 9.66
CA LYS A 173 5.65 -8.09 10.97
C LYS A 173 6.15 -6.94 11.83
N ALA A 174 7.02 -6.10 11.30
CA ALA A 174 7.53 -4.92 12.00
C ALA A 174 6.41 -3.93 12.38
N ALA A 175 5.40 -3.77 11.52
CA ALA A 175 4.24 -2.93 11.80
C ALA A 175 3.41 -3.46 12.98
N TRP A 176 3.14 -4.77 13.04
CA TRP A 176 2.42 -5.39 14.15
C TRP A 176 3.18 -5.28 15.48
N GLU A 177 4.50 -5.54 15.47
CA GLU A 177 5.35 -5.40 16.63
C GLU A 177 5.32 -3.96 17.16
N PHE A 178 5.60 -2.98 16.30
CA PHE A 178 5.59 -1.56 16.65
C PHE A 178 4.22 -1.08 17.16
N SER A 179 3.13 -1.47 16.47
CA SER A 179 1.78 -1.06 16.85
C SER A 179 1.37 -1.60 18.20
N LYS A 180 1.75 -2.84 18.52
CA LYS A 180 1.51 -3.45 19.84
C LYS A 180 2.28 -2.72 20.96
N GLU A 181 3.54 -2.38 20.71
CA GLU A 181 4.39 -1.69 21.69
C GLU A 181 3.91 -0.26 21.96
N ASN A 182 3.32 0.41 20.96
CA ASN A 182 2.90 1.81 21.04
C ASN A 182 1.39 2.00 21.20
N GLY A 183 0.61 0.92 21.36
CA GLY A 183 -0.85 1.00 21.57
C GLY A 183 -1.63 1.52 20.36
N ILE A 184 -1.12 1.32 19.14
CA ILE A 184 -1.80 1.74 17.90
C ILE A 184 -2.84 0.69 17.51
N ASP A 185 -4.09 1.11 17.33
CA ASP A 185 -5.12 0.27 16.70
C ASP A 185 -4.83 0.16 15.20
N MET A 186 -4.29 -0.99 14.78
CA MET A 186 -3.86 -1.24 13.41
C MET A 186 -4.67 -2.35 12.76
N ILE A 187 -4.96 -2.17 11.46
CA ILE A 187 -5.55 -3.19 10.59
C ILE A 187 -4.63 -3.39 9.39
N ALA A 188 -4.34 -4.64 9.03
CA ALA A 188 -3.67 -4.99 7.79
C ALA A 188 -4.68 -5.47 6.75
N MET A 189 -4.64 -4.87 5.56
CA MET A 189 -5.41 -5.30 4.39
C MET A 189 -4.49 -6.09 3.46
N HIS A 190 -4.95 -7.26 3.00
CA HIS A 190 -4.19 -8.16 2.14
C HIS A 190 -4.81 -8.25 0.73
N PRO A 191 -4.66 -7.21 -0.11
CA PRO A 191 -5.15 -7.27 -1.47
C PRO A 191 -4.45 -8.40 -2.24
N GLY A 192 -5.23 -9.12 -3.04
CA GLY A 192 -4.70 -9.99 -4.08
C GLY A 192 -4.31 -9.18 -5.32
N TRP A 193 -4.71 -9.69 -6.47
CA TRP A 193 -4.43 -9.01 -7.74
C TRP A 193 -5.41 -7.86 -7.98
N VAL A 194 -4.95 -6.63 -7.86
CA VAL A 194 -5.80 -5.44 -8.02
C VAL A 194 -5.86 -5.02 -9.49
N SER A 195 -7.07 -4.95 -10.03
CA SER A 195 -7.35 -4.52 -11.41
C SER A 195 -8.57 -3.61 -11.47
N GLY A 196 -8.60 -2.72 -12.45
CA GLY A 196 -9.70 -1.77 -12.68
C GLY A 196 -9.25 -0.55 -13.48
N PRO A 197 -10.10 0.46 -13.68
CA PRO A 197 -9.75 1.68 -14.38
C PRO A 197 -8.58 2.43 -13.73
N LEU A 198 -7.74 3.05 -14.56
CA LEU A 198 -6.63 3.88 -14.09
C LEU A 198 -7.13 5.31 -13.86
N LEU A 199 -6.78 5.89 -12.74
CA LEU A 199 -6.89 7.33 -12.50
C LEU A 199 -5.58 8.04 -12.86
N GLN A 200 -4.45 7.42 -12.51
CA GLN A 200 -3.11 7.94 -12.86
C GLN A 200 -2.77 7.69 -14.34
N PRO A 201 -1.89 8.52 -14.93
CA PRO A 201 -1.54 8.41 -16.37
C PRO A 201 -0.64 7.21 -16.71
N THR A 202 -0.04 6.57 -15.69
CA THR A 202 0.89 5.45 -15.89
C THR A 202 0.24 4.11 -15.60
N ILE A 203 0.54 3.12 -16.45
CA ILE A 203 0.05 1.75 -16.27
C ILE A 203 0.80 1.12 -15.09
N ASN A 204 0.05 0.67 -14.09
CA ASN A 204 0.63 -0.04 -12.94
C ASN A 204 1.01 -1.49 -13.29
N THR A 205 1.85 -2.07 -12.44
CA THR A 205 2.42 -3.41 -12.65
C THR A 205 1.35 -4.48 -12.78
N SER A 206 0.27 -4.42 -12.00
CA SER A 206 -0.80 -5.42 -12.02
C SER A 206 -1.61 -5.43 -13.33
N LEU A 207 -1.68 -4.34 -14.08
CA LEU A 207 -2.39 -4.30 -15.36
C LEU A 207 -1.53 -4.71 -16.56
N LYS A 208 -0.20 -4.73 -16.43
CA LYS A 208 0.69 -5.09 -17.56
C LYS A 208 0.41 -6.47 -18.17
N PRO A 209 0.16 -7.55 -17.40
CA PRO A 209 -0.17 -8.86 -17.95
C PRO A 209 -1.47 -8.85 -18.76
N PHE A 210 -2.50 -8.16 -18.29
CA PHE A 210 -3.78 -8.05 -19.02
C PHE A 210 -3.63 -7.33 -20.35
N LEU A 211 -2.81 -6.27 -20.39
CA LEU A 211 -2.52 -5.56 -21.63
C LEU A 211 -1.72 -6.41 -22.61
N LYS A 212 -0.78 -7.22 -22.12
CA LYS A 212 -0.04 -8.17 -22.97
C LYS A 212 -0.98 -9.23 -23.55
N LEU A 213 -1.95 -9.71 -22.76
CA LEU A 213 -2.98 -10.63 -23.22
C LEU A 213 -3.87 -9.98 -24.29
N ALA A 214 -4.41 -8.79 -24.02
CA ALA A 214 -5.27 -8.07 -24.95
C ALA A 214 -4.59 -7.73 -26.28
N LYS A 215 -3.27 -7.50 -26.25
CA LYS A 215 -2.44 -7.28 -27.45
C LYS A 215 -1.99 -8.58 -28.15
N GLY A 216 -2.41 -9.75 -27.69
CA GLY A 216 -1.99 -11.04 -28.23
C GLY A 216 -0.51 -11.40 -28.00
N ILE A 217 0.19 -10.66 -27.14
CA ILE A 217 1.60 -10.89 -26.84
C ILE A 217 1.78 -12.15 -25.98
N ILE A 218 0.82 -12.45 -25.11
CA ILE A 218 0.78 -13.67 -24.31
C ILE A 218 -0.54 -14.42 -24.54
N ARG A 219 -0.50 -15.74 -24.44
CA ARG A 219 -1.71 -16.58 -24.52
C ARG A 219 -2.41 -16.64 -23.15
N PRO A 220 -3.75 -16.86 -23.11
CA PRO A 220 -4.50 -16.98 -21.85
C PRO A 220 -3.93 -18.03 -20.90
N VAL A 221 -3.48 -19.17 -21.42
CA VAL A 221 -2.84 -20.24 -20.64
C VAL A 221 -1.57 -19.72 -19.95
N LYS A 222 -0.74 -18.94 -20.64
CA LYS A 222 0.47 -18.37 -20.06
C LYS A 222 0.15 -17.33 -18.97
N LEU A 223 -0.94 -16.57 -19.13
CA LEU A 223 -1.41 -15.65 -18.08
C LEU A 223 -1.82 -16.43 -16.83
N LEU A 224 -2.57 -17.53 -16.98
CA LEU A 224 -2.96 -18.40 -15.87
C LEU A 224 -1.74 -18.99 -15.17
N PHE A 225 -0.74 -19.47 -15.94
CA PHE A 225 0.54 -19.95 -15.36
C PHE A 225 1.33 -18.83 -14.69
N THR A 226 1.39 -17.65 -15.25
CA THR A 226 2.04 -16.49 -14.60
C THR A 226 1.33 -16.16 -13.28
N PHE A 227 0.00 -16.18 -13.24
CA PHE A 227 -0.76 -16.00 -12.01
C PHE A 227 -0.54 -17.12 -11.00
N LEU A 228 -0.42 -18.38 -11.44
CA LEU A 228 -0.23 -19.51 -10.56
C LEU A 228 1.22 -19.71 -10.13
N PHE A 229 2.20 -19.40 -11.00
CA PHE A 229 3.62 -19.69 -10.75
C PHE A 229 4.49 -18.49 -10.38
N GLU A 230 4.20 -17.28 -10.88
CA GLU A 230 4.96 -16.08 -10.46
C GLU A 230 4.35 -15.39 -9.23
N TYR A 231 3.07 -15.72 -8.91
CA TYR A 231 2.32 -15.05 -7.83
C TYR A 231 1.62 -16.01 -6.87
N CYS A 232 1.63 -17.31 -7.13
CA CYS A 232 1.11 -18.36 -6.24
C CYS A 232 2.12 -19.48 -5.94
N PHE A 233 3.33 -19.45 -6.53
CA PHE A 233 4.42 -20.41 -6.24
C PHE A 233 5.76 -19.69 -6.21
#